data_4a5cefd30f6a16b2976f79beae5bf825
#
_entry.id   4a5cefd30f6a16b2976f79beae5bf825
#
_cell.length_a   1.000
_cell.length_b   1.000
_cell.length_c   1.000
_cell.angle_alpha   90.00
_cell.angle_beta   90.00
_cell.angle_gamma   90.00
#
_symmetry.space_group_name_H-M   'P 1'
#
loop_
_entity.id
_entity.type
_entity.pdbx_description
1 polymer ?
#
loop_
_entity_poly.entity_id
_entity_poly.type
_entity_poly.pdbx_seq_one_letter_code
_entity_poly.pdbx_strand_id
1 'polypeptide(L)'
;MSIFSNMIEEIMEVFMDDFSIYGKSFDHCLENLDRVLQRCQEKDLVLNWEKCHFMVREGIVLGHLVSERGIEVDKAKTDVIEHLPPPVNVKGIRSFLGHAGFYRRFIKDFSQIAIPLTNLLAKDAPFEFTNKCLRAFEILKKGTHLGSNHSTPRLEPPI
;
A
#
# COMPACT_ATOMS: atom_id res chain seq x y z
N MET A 1 6.94 -21.60 10.24
CA MET A 1 5.46 -21.68 10.28
C MET A 1 4.93 -20.39 10.83
N SER A 2 4.04 -19.68 10.14
CA SER A 2 3.44 -18.46 10.66
C SER A 2 2.53 -18.80 11.85
N ILE A 3 2.64 -18.02 12.92
CA ILE A 3 1.83 -18.17 14.14
C ILE A 3 0.33 -18.08 13.81
N PHE A 4 -0.01 -17.31 12.79
CA PHE A 4 -1.38 -17.01 12.37
C PHE A 4 -1.79 -17.66 11.04
N SER A 5 -1.08 -18.72 10.57
CA SER A 5 -1.28 -19.29 9.24
C SER A 5 -2.72 -19.69 8.91
N ASN A 6 -3.51 -20.05 9.93
CA ASN A 6 -4.92 -20.45 9.79
C ASN A 6 -5.91 -19.29 9.98
N MET A 7 -5.44 -18.07 10.14
CA MET A 7 -6.25 -16.86 10.35
C MET A 7 -6.01 -15.81 9.29
N ILE A 8 -4.83 -15.88 8.62
CA ILE A 8 -4.45 -14.95 7.54
C ILE A 8 -5.41 -15.14 6.37
N GLU A 9 -5.82 -14.03 5.74
CA GLU A 9 -6.79 -13.94 4.65
C GLU A 9 -8.26 -14.20 5.07
N GLU A 10 -8.49 -14.83 6.21
CA GLU A 10 -9.83 -15.14 6.69
C GLU A 10 -10.38 -14.06 7.62
N ILE A 11 -9.59 -13.68 8.63
CA ILE A 11 -9.98 -12.71 9.67
C ILE A 11 -8.92 -11.64 9.92
N MET A 12 -7.72 -11.80 9.35
CA MET A 12 -6.61 -10.88 9.55
C MET A 12 -5.67 -10.87 8.35
N GLU A 13 -4.93 -9.79 8.22
CA GLU A 13 -3.77 -9.65 7.35
C GLU A 13 -2.54 -9.32 8.17
N VAL A 14 -1.38 -9.86 7.76
CA VAL A 14 -0.10 -9.62 8.41
C VAL A 14 0.86 -9.00 7.40
N PHE A 15 1.49 -7.90 7.79
CA PHE A 15 2.51 -7.26 6.99
C PHE A 15 3.71 -6.90 7.87
N MET A 16 4.82 -7.60 7.65
CA MET A 16 6.02 -7.50 8.50
C MET A 16 5.67 -7.72 9.98
N ASP A 17 5.77 -6.67 10.79
CA ASP A 17 5.52 -6.70 12.23
C ASP A 17 4.11 -6.23 12.62
N ASP A 18 3.36 -5.68 11.65
CA ASP A 18 2.01 -5.17 11.86
C ASP A 18 0.96 -6.16 11.38
N PHE A 19 -0.18 -6.22 12.05
CA PHE A 19 -1.33 -6.98 11.58
C PHE A 19 -2.64 -6.23 11.78
N SER A 20 -3.57 -6.49 10.88
CA SER A 20 -4.90 -5.89 10.87
C SER A 20 -5.94 -6.97 11.02
N ILE A 21 -6.90 -6.77 11.91
CA ILE A 21 -8.03 -7.69 12.15
C ILE A 21 -9.29 -6.99 11.65
N TYR A 22 -10.13 -7.74 10.95
CA TYR A 22 -11.36 -7.22 10.38
C TYR A 22 -12.53 -8.17 10.59
N GLY A 23 -13.74 -7.64 10.45
CA GLY A 23 -14.98 -8.41 10.55
C GLY A 23 -16.11 -7.73 9.77
N LYS A 24 -17.12 -8.50 9.38
CA LYS A 24 -18.30 -8.02 8.64
C LYS A 24 -19.25 -7.15 9.48
N SER A 25 -19.13 -7.22 10.80
CA SER A 25 -19.87 -6.43 11.80
C SER A 25 -18.96 -6.14 12.97
N PHE A 26 -19.39 -5.23 13.85
CA PHE A 26 -18.67 -4.95 15.10
C PHE A 26 -18.48 -6.21 15.94
N ASP A 27 -19.54 -6.98 16.18
CA ASP A 27 -19.50 -8.20 16.97
C ASP A 27 -18.57 -9.24 16.35
N HIS A 28 -18.66 -9.44 15.04
CA HIS A 28 -17.77 -10.36 14.32
C HIS A 28 -16.30 -9.90 14.34
N CYS A 29 -16.04 -8.59 14.29
CA CYS A 29 -14.69 -8.07 14.45
C CYS A 29 -14.16 -8.31 15.87
N LEU A 30 -15.03 -8.17 16.89
CA LEU A 30 -14.69 -8.43 18.29
C LEU A 30 -14.38 -9.91 18.54
N GLU A 31 -15.17 -10.83 17.99
CA GLU A 31 -14.90 -12.27 18.02
C GLU A 31 -13.56 -12.62 17.36
N ASN A 32 -13.27 -12.03 16.19
CA ASN A 32 -12.00 -12.24 15.50
C ASN A 32 -10.82 -11.68 16.30
N LEU A 33 -11.00 -10.52 16.92
CA LEU A 33 -9.99 -9.94 17.82
C LEU A 33 -9.69 -10.87 18.99
N ASP A 34 -10.72 -11.40 19.65
CA ASP A 34 -10.56 -12.34 20.77
C ASP A 34 -9.75 -13.58 20.35
N ARG A 35 -10.08 -14.18 19.21
CA ARG A 35 -9.34 -15.33 18.65
C ARG A 35 -7.86 -15.00 18.39
N VAL A 36 -7.56 -13.81 17.88
CA VAL A 36 -6.18 -13.40 17.61
C VAL A 36 -5.44 -13.12 18.92
N LEU A 37 -6.06 -12.46 19.89
CA LEU A 37 -5.45 -12.19 21.20
C LEU A 37 -5.18 -13.48 21.98
N GLN A 38 -6.07 -14.46 21.94
CA GLN A 38 -5.84 -15.79 22.51
C GLN A 38 -4.63 -16.45 21.85
N ARG A 39 -4.49 -16.36 20.53
CA ARG A 39 -3.33 -16.90 19.83
C ARG A 39 -2.03 -16.19 20.21
N CYS A 40 -2.08 -14.86 20.40
CA CYS A 40 -0.92 -14.09 20.90
C CYS A 40 -0.51 -14.59 22.28
N GLN A 41 -1.48 -14.81 23.17
CA GLN A 41 -1.23 -15.34 24.51
C GLN A 41 -0.65 -16.76 24.50
N GLU A 42 -1.20 -17.66 23.67
CA GLU A 42 -0.69 -19.05 23.51
C GLU A 42 0.76 -19.09 23.00
N LYS A 43 1.21 -18.06 22.33
CA LYS A 43 2.55 -17.97 21.71
C LYS A 43 3.47 -16.98 22.38
N ASP A 44 3.08 -16.46 23.54
CA ASP A 44 3.83 -15.46 24.30
C ASP A 44 4.20 -14.23 23.48
N LEU A 45 3.32 -13.83 22.53
CA LEU A 45 3.53 -12.68 21.65
C LEU A 45 3.09 -11.40 22.38
N VAL A 46 4.03 -10.49 22.59
CA VAL A 46 3.75 -9.20 23.24
C VAL A 46 3.39 -8.15 22.22
N LEU A 47 2.24 -7.51 22.40
CA LEU A 47 1.76 -6.43 21.54
C LEU A 47 2.21 -5.07 22.11
N ASN A 48 2.58 -4.16 21.20
CA ASN A 48 2.85 -2.77 21.58
C ASN A 48 1.53 -2.00 21.64
N TRP A 49 0.96 -1.89 22.83
CA TRP A 49 -0.35 -1.26 23.09
C TRP A 49 -0.41 0.21 22.66
N GLU A 50 0.71 0.93 22.72
CA GLU A 50 0.77 2.34 22.32
C GLU A 50 0.56 2.54 20.82
N LYS A 51 0.85 1.49 20.03
CA LYS A 51 0.66 1.49 18.56
C LYS A 51 -0.62 0.76 18.13
N CYS A 52 -1.35 0.17 19.05
CA CYS A 52 -2.60 -0.53 18.73
C CYS A 52 -3.77 0.44 18.62
N HIS A 53 -4.56 0.28 17.56
CA HIS A 53 -5.81 1.00 17.36
C HIS A 53 -6.96 0.00 17.31
N PHE A 54 -7.90 0.10 18.24
CA PHE A 54 -9.00 -0.85 18.39
C PHE A 54 -10.32 -0.25 17.91
N MET A 55 -11.14 -1.07 17.24
CA MET A 55 -12.52 -0.74 16.84
C MET A 55 -12.68 0.61 16.15
N VAL A 56 -11.71 0.94 15.30
CA VAL A 56 -11.76 2.15 14.48
C VAL A 56 -12.60 1.90 13.22
N ARG A 57 -13.38 2.89 12.80
CA ARG A 57 -14.16 2.81 11.55
C ARG A 57 -13.29 3.04 10.32
N GLU A 58 -12.21 3.76 10.50
CA GLU A 58 -11.20 4.02 9.48
C GLU A 58 -9.83 4.16 10.15
N GLY A 59 -8.79 3.79 9.46
CA GLY A 59 -7.44 3.89 9.97
C GLY A 59 -6.40 3.80 8.86
N ILE A 60 -5.21 4.31 9.14
CA ILE A 60 -4.08 4.22 8.21
C ILE A 60 -3.37 2.88 8.44
N VAL A 61 -3.46 2.01 7.45
CA VAL A 61 -2.77 0.72 7.43
C VAL A 61 -1.76 0.74 6.28
N LEU A 62 -0.48 0.60 6.60
CA LEU A 62 0.61 0.61 5.61
C LEU A 62 0.59 1.85 4.69
N GLY A 63 0.15 3.00 5.22
CA GLY A 63 0.05 4.23 4.46
C GLY A 63 -1.14 4.31 3.51
N HIS A 64 -2.12 3.43 3.67
CA HIS A 64 -3.42 3.49 3.01
C HIS A 64 -4.49 3.77 4.05
N LEU A 65 -5.42 4.65 3.74
CA LEU A 65 -6.62 4.84 4.53
C LEU A 65 -7.58 3.70 4.22
N VAL A 66 -7.82 2.85 5.21
CA VAL A 66 -8.77 1.73 5.12
C VAL A 66 -10.04 2.13 5.83
N SER A 67 -11.17 2.04 5.17
CA SER A 67 -12.49 2.38 5.70
C SER A 67 -13.56 1.43 5.11
N GLU A 68 -14.81 1.58 5.55
CA GLU A 68 -15.96 0.87 4.96
C GLU A 68 -16.12 1.14 3.45
N ARG A 69 -15.62 2.27 2.96
CA ARG A 69 -15.62 2.64 1.53
C ARG A 69 -14.56 1.92 0.71
N GLY A 70 -13.61 1.24 1.37
CA GLY A 70 -12.50 0.55 0.75
C GLY A 70 -11.14 1.11 1.18
N ILE A 71 -10.14 0.90 0.34
CA ILE A 71 -8.78 1.35 0.56
C ILE A 71 -8.54 2.62 -0.26
N GLU A 72 -8.22 3.71 0.42
CA GLU A 72 -7.89 4.99 -0.18
C GLU A 72 -6.41 5.32 0.02
N VAL A 73 -5.87 6.17 -0.82
CA VAL A 73 -4.48 6.62 -0.72
C VAL A 73 -4.39 7.75 0.31
N ASP A 74 -3.38 7.70 1.18
CA ASP A 74 -3.09 8.81 2.09
C ASP A 74 -2.63 10.04 1.28
N LYS A 75 -3.44 11.09 1.34
CA LYS A 75 -3.19 12.36 0.63
C LYS A 75 -1.83 12.98 0.96
N ALA A 76 -1.40 12.92 2.21
CA ALA A 76 -0.13 13.50 2.63
C ALA A 76 1.07 12.87 1.92
N LYS A 77 0.97 11.59 1.57
CA LYS A 77 2.03 10.89 0.82
C LYS A 77 1.98 11.14 -0.68
N THR A 78 0.79 11.31 -1.26
CA THR A 78 0.66 11.64 -2.68
C THR A 78 1.13 13.06 -2.98
N ASP A 79 0.92 14.00 -2.07
CA ASP A 79 1.40 15.38 -2.19
C ASP A 79 2.93 15.45 -2.35
N VAL A 80 3.66 14.58 -1.66
CA VAL A 80 5.12 14.49 -1.80
C VAL A 80 5.50 14.10 -3.24
N ILE A 81 4.80 13.12 -3.83
CA ILE A 81 5.09 12.66 -5.19
C ILE A 81 4.69 13.73 -6.22
N GLU A 82 3.58 14.43 -5.98
CA GLU A 82 3.09 15.48 -6.87
C GLU A 82 4.08 16.64 -7.02
N HIS A 83 4.82 16.96 -5.97
CA HIS A 83 5.80 18.05 -5.98
C HIS A 83 7.22 17.62 -6.39
N LEU A 84 7.46 16.34 -6.71
CA LEU A 84 8.76 15.87 -7.17
C LEU A 84 9.10 16.48 -8.54
N PRO A 85 10.30 17.06 -8.70
CA PRO A 85 10.80 17.48 -10.00
C PRO A 85 11.19 16.26 -10.85
N PRO A 86 11.29 16.42 -12.19
CA PRO A 86 11.79 15.36 -13.06
C PRO A 86 13.16 14.86 -12.61
N PRO A 87 13.37 13.53 -12.54
CA PRO A 87 14.63 12.96 -12.11
C PRO A 87 15.78 13.30 -13.05
N VAL A 88 16.92 13.69 -12.51
CA VAL A 88 18.13 14.07 -13.27
C VAL A 88 19.23 12.99 -13.25
N ASN A 89 19.00 11.88 -12.56
CA ASN A 89 19.94 10.77 -12.46
C ASN A 89 19.24 9.45 -12.11
N VAL A 90 19.98 8.34 -12.21
CA VAL A 90 19.49 6.98 -11.89
C VAL A 90 18.95 6.86 -10.47
N LYS A 91 19.58 7.53 -9.50
CA LYS A 91 19.14 7.51 -8.10
C LYS A 91 17.76 8.18 -7.95
N GLY A 92 17.53 9.29 -8.65
CA GLY A 92 16.23 9.97 -8.69
C GLY A 92 15.14 9.10 -9.30
N ILE A 93 15.43 8.40 -10.43
CA ILE A 93 14.51 7.44 -11.03
C ILE A 93 14.14 6.32 -10.05
N ARG A 94 15.14 5.73 -9.39
CA ARG A 94 14.92 4.64 -8.43
C ARG A 94 14.06 5.10 -7.25
N SER A 95 14.34 6.28 -6.72
CA SER A 95 13.54 6.90 -5.65
C SER A 95 12.10 7.14 -6.09
N PHE A 96 11.90 7.78 -7.26
CA PHE A 96 10.57 8.04 -7.80
C PHE A 96 9.77 6.75 -8.03
N LEU A 97 10.36 5.75 -8.70
CA LEU A 97 9.69 4.47 -8.96
C LEU A 97 9.41 3.69 -7.67
N GLY A 98 10.24 3.84 -6.62
CA GLY A 98 9.97 3.29 -5.31
C GLY A 98 8.73 3.91 -4.67
N HIS A 99 8.60 5.24 -4.71
CA HIS A 99 7.42 5.94 -4.19
C HIS A 99 6.17 5.65 -5.05
N ALA A 100 6.26 5.79 -6.36
CA ALA A 100 5.13 5.54 -7.27
C ALA A 100 4.69 4.07 -7.26
N GLY A 101 5.65 3.14 -7.10
CA GLY A 101 5.39 1.70 -7.05
C GLY A 101 4.54 1.26 -5.86
N PHE A 102 4.56 2.02 -4.77
CA PHE A 102 3.68 1.81 -3.64
C PHE A 102 2.19 1.95 -4.02
N TYR A 103 1.91 2.81 -5.01
CA TYR A 103 0.55 3.09 -5.51
C TYR A 103 0.21 2.34 -6.80
N ARG A 104 1.05 1.39 -7.24
CA ARG A 104 0.88 0.66 -8.51
C ARG A 104 -0.50 0.02 -8.69
N ARG A 105 -1.14 -0.40 -7.59
CA ARG A 105 -2.48 -1.02 -7.61
C ARG A 105 -3.60 -0.05 -8.03
N PHE A 106 -3.37 1.26 -7.86
CA PHE A 106 -4.32 2.31 -8.21
C PHE A 106 -4.08 2.89 -9.62
N ILE A 107 -2.98 2.51 -10.27
CA ILE A 107 -2.59 3.01 -11.59
C ILE A 107 -2.70 1.87 -12.59
N LYS A 108 -3.69 1.98 -13.47
CA LYS A 108 -3.86 1.01 -14.56
C LYS A 108 -2.61 1.00 -15.44
N ASP A 109 -2.17 -0.20 -15.83
CA ASP A 109 -1.02 -0.43 -16.71
C ASP A 109 0.31 0.16 -16.19
N PHE A 110 0.44 0.31 -14.85
CA PHE A 110 1.63 0.89 -14.22
C PHE A 110 2.95 0.35 -14.78
N SER A 111 3.07 -0.97 -14.91
CA SER A 111 4.31 -1.61 -15.38
C SER A 111 4.66 -1.21 -16.80
N GLN A 112 3.68 -1.09 -17.70
CA GLN A 112 3.90 -0.68 -19.09
C GLN A 112 4.29 0.81 -19.18
N ILE A 113 3.61 1.65 -18.41
CA ILE A 113 3.92 3.09 -18.34
C ILE A 113 5.33 3.31 -17.77
N ALA A 114 5.75 2.50 -16.80
CA ALA A 114 7.06 2.63 -16.15
C ALA A 114 8.25 2.16 -17.02
N ILE A 115 8.04 1.40 -18.12
CA ILE A 115 9.12 0.85 -18.96
C ILE A 115 10.19 1.88 -19.34
N PRO A 116 9.86 3.08 -19.87
CA PRO A 116 10.89 4.05 -20.24
C PRO A 116 11.79 4.48 -19.07
N LEU A 117 11.23 4.53 -17.87
CA LEU A 117 11.95 4.89 -16.65
C LEU A 117 12.78 3.71 -16.10
N THR A 118 12.23 2.49 -16.15
CA THR A 118 12.96 1.30 -15.69
C THR A 118 14.13 0.96 -16.57
N ASN A 119 14.07 1.25 -17.88
CA ASN A 119 15.19 1.08 -18.82
C ASN A 119 16.41 1.93 -18.42
N LEU A 120 16.20 3.10 -17.80
CA LEU A 120 17.29 3.93 -17.28
C LEU A 120 17.98 3.34 -16.03
N LEU A 121 17.42 2.29 -15.43
CA LEU A 121 18.02 1.58 -14.31
C LEU A 121 18.92 0.42 -14.74
N ALA A 122 18.94 0.09 -16.05
CA ALA A 122 19.76 -0.99 -16.57
C ALA A 122 21.25 -0.70 -16.32
N LYS A 123 22.00 -1.77 -16.01
CA LYS A 123 23.43 -1.67 -15.78
C LYS A 123 24.11 -1.23 -17.10
N ASP A 124 25.01 -0.27 -16.99
CA ASP A 124 25.80 0.26 -18.13
C ASP A 124 24.96 1.03 -19.19
N ALA A 125 23.69 1.33 -18.92
CA ALA A 125 22.92 2.21 -19.80
C ALA A 125 23.27 3.68 -19.55
N PRO A 126 23.49 4.49 -20.62
CA PRO A 126 23.65 5.93 -20.46
C PRO A 126 22.37 6.55 -19.94
N PHE A 127 22.49 7.50 -19.02
CA PHE A 127 21.33 8.19 -18.47
C PHE A 127 20.85 9.26 -19.47
N GLU A 128 19.85 8.91 -20.27
CA GLU A 128 19.19 9.81 -21.21
C GLU A 128 17.71 9.97 -20.87
N PHE A 129 17.37 11.06 -20.18
CA PHE A 129 15.98 11.34 -19.81
C PHE A 129 15.23 11.95 -21.00
N THR A 130 14.67 11.08 -21.83
CA THR A 130 13.97 11.45 -23.09
C THR A 130 12.55 11.95 -22.83
N ASN A 131 11.90 12.51 -23.87
CA ASN A 131 10.48 12.90 -23.81
C ASN A 131 9.55 11.71 -23.46
N LYS A 132 9.93 10.48 -23.81
CA LYS A 132 9.18 9.27 -23.40
C LYS A 132 9.25 9.06 -21.89
N CYS A 133 10.43 9.28 -21.31
CA CYS A 133 10.63 9.22 -19.86
C CYS A 133 9.83 10.31 -19.13
N LEU A 134 9.84 11.54 -19.67
CA LEU A 134 9.07 12.65 -19.11
C LEU A 134 7.57 12.36 -19.12
N ARG A 135 7.03 11.87 -20.23
CA ARG A 135 5.61 11.48 -20.33
C ARG A 135 5.26 10.37 -19.33
N ALA A 136 6.09 9.33 -19.24
CA ALA A 136 5.89 8.25 -18.25
C ALA A 136 5.90 8.78 -16.83
N PHE A 137 6.85 9.65 -16.50
CA PHE A 137 6.93 10.31 -15.20
C PHE A 137 5.66 11.10 -14.87
N GLU A 138 5.18 11.95 -15.80
CA GLU A 138 3.98 12.77 -15.60
C GLU A 138 2.71 11.91 -15.46
N ILE A 139 2.56 10.84 -16.25
CA ILE A 139 1.41 9.93 -16.16
C ILE A 139 1.39 9.23 -14.81
N LEU A 140 2.51 8.68 -14.36
CA LEU A 140 2.61 8.02 -13.06
C LEU A 140 2.37 9.00 -11.92
N LYS A 141 2.92 10.21 -12.01
CA LYS A 141 2.72 11.28 -11.05
C LYS A 141 1.25 11.69 -10.90
N LYS A 142 0.55 11.87 -12.02
CA LYS A 142 -0.91 12.13 -12.04
C LYS A 142 -1.71 10.94 -11.55
N GLY A 143 -1.31 9.73 -11.91
CA GLY A 143 -1.98 8.49 -11.50
C GLY A 143 -1.96 8.28 -9.98
N THR A 144 -0.89 8.67 -9.30
CA THR A 144 -0.84 8.63 -7.82
C THR A 144 -1.83 9.61 -7.18
N HIS A 145 -2.05 10.77 -7.80
CA HIS A 145 -3.01 11.77 -7.31
C HIS A 145 -4.47 11.38 -7.59
N LEU A 146 -4.77 10.83 -8.78
CA LEU A 146 -6.12 10.38 -9.15
C LEU A 146 -6.58 9.16 -8.34
N GLY A 147 -5.66 8.29 -7.93
CA GLY A 147 -5.94 7.17 -7.02
C GLY A 147 -6.48 7.62 -5.65
N SER A 148 -6.21 8.87 -5.24
CA SER A 148 -6.77 9.45 -4.01
C SER A 148 -8.26 9.81 -4.12
N ASN A 149 -8.84 9.88 -5.32
CA ASN A 149 -10.21 10.29 -5.59
C ASN A 149 -11.11 9.14 -6.11
N HIS A 150 -10.55 7.95 -6.33
CA HIS A 150 -11.32 6.79 -6.77
C HIS A 150 -11.21 5.71 -5.70
N SER A 151 -12.31 5.50 -4.99
CA SER A 151 -12.56 4.26 -4.26
C SER A 151 -12.33 3.09 -5.23
N THR A 152 -11.33 2.26 -4.93
CA THR A 152 -11.18 0.97 -5.62
C THR A 152 -12.50 0.21 -5.51
N PRO A 153 -12.88 -0.55 -6.55
CA PRO A 153 -14.05 -1.42 -6.47
C PRO A 153 -13.94 -2.26 -5.19
N ARG A 154 -15.06 -2.37 -4.47
CA ARG A 154 -15.21 -3.27 -3.33
C ARG A 154 -14.42 -4.55 -3.60
N LEU A 155 -13.53 -4.90 -2.68
CA LEU A 155 -13.13 -6.28 -2.52
C LEU A 155 -14.44 -7.02 -2.23
N GLU A 156 -15.03 -7.65 -3.25
CA GLU A 156 -16.10 -8.61 -3.01
C GLU A 156 -15.49 -9.67 -2.10
N PRO A 157 -16.13 -10.00 -0.98
CA PRO A 157 -15.66 -11.11 -0.18
C PRO A 157 -15.64 -12.35 -1.06
N PRO A 158 -14.62 -13.19 -0.95
CA PRO A 158 -14.65 -14.48 -1.62
C PRO A 158 -15.93 -15.20 -1.23
N ILE A 159 -16.63 -15.71 -2.26
CA ILE A 159 -17.85 -16.49 -2.15
C ILE A 159 -17.59 -17.76 -1.38
#